data_12691254ccafdfa8adc88a707d11e183
#
_entry.id   12691254ccafdfa8adc88a707d11e183
#
_cell.length_a   1.000
_cell.length_b   1.000
_cell.length_c   1.000
_cell.angle_alpha   90.00
_cell.angle_beta   90.00
_cell.angle_gamma   90.00
#
_symmetry.space_group_name_H-M   'P 1'
#
loop_
_entity.id
_entity.type
_entity.pdbx_description
1 polymer ?
#
loop_
_entity_poly.entity_id
_entity_poly.type
_entity_poly.pdbx_seq_one_letter_code
_entity_poly.pdbx_strand_id
1 'polypeptide(L)'
;VKAYVGSQGQHKVTLSVEGRDVETTAGELGYHWANEQVVDEAAAEYAGGSLIRQYMAKKDLAESPVDLPLEVGVASSSVAQFVNTQCQDMGTAPQNASIARENGAFVITESIPGKTVDAEATGEALNQALAQGLDEAVRVEAVIMETEPEITTEDLASIQDVLGTATTSFSSSGAARSPNVSVAASTSNGRVLMPGEV
;
A
#
# COMPACT_ATOMS: atom_id res chain seq x y z
N VAL A 1 11.84 -9.77 28.53
CA VAL A 1 11.27 -9.79 27.17
C VAL A 1 11.18 -8.39 26.63
N LYS A 2 10.44 -7.43 27.25
CA LYS A 2 10.29 -6.03 26.75
C LYS A 2 11.63 -5.36 26.42
N ALA A 3 12.64 -5.47 27.31
CA ALA A 3 13.97 -4.89 27.08
C ALA A 3 14.67 -5.56 25.87
N TYR A 4 14.51 -6.85 25.71
CA TYR A 4 15.06 -7.59 24.58
C TYR A 4 14.38 -7.15 23.28
N VAL A 5 13.04 -7.17 23.20
CA VAL A 5 12.29 -6.72 22.02
C VAL A 5 12.62 -5.25 21.68
N GLY A 6 12.72 -4.38 22.69
CA GLY A 6 13.12 -2.99 22.52
C GLY A 6 14.54 -2.83 21.95
N SER A 7 15.50 -3.68 22.35
CA SER A 7 16.86 -3.67 21.79
C SER A 7 16.90 -4.10 20.32
N GLN A 8 15.97 -4.94 19.87
CA GLN A 8 15.86 -5.38 18.50
C GLN A 8 15.33 -4.27 17.56
N GLY A 9 14.71 -3.23 18.10
CA GLY A 9 14.21 -2.10 17.31
C GLY A 9 15.27 -1.36 16.48
N GLN A 10 16.56 -1.51 16.79
CA GLN A 10 17.67 -0.90 16.03
C GLN A 10 18.11 -1.72 14.81
N HIS A 11 17.59 -2.94 14.65
CA HIS A 11 17.94 -3.78 13.50
C HIS A 11 17.46 -3.14 12.19
N LYS A 12 18.34 -3.17 11.20
CA LYS A 12 18.04 -2.66 9.86
C LYS A 12 17.08 -3.58 9.13
N VAL A 13 16.09 -2.96 8.52
CA VAL A 13 15.14 -3.61 7.62
C VAL A 13 15.22 -2.88 6.28
N THR A 14 15.35 -3.63 5.22
CA THR A 14 15.36 -3.10 3.85
C THR A 14 14.08 -3.52 3.15
N LEU A 15 13.28 -2.55 2.75
CA LEU A 15 12.12 -2.77 1.89
C LEU A 15 12.52 -2.52 0.44
N SER A 16 12.38 -3.54 -0.40
CA SER A 16 12.64 -3.45 -1.84
C SER A 16 11.32 -3.16 -2.58
N VAL A 17 11.27 -2.06 -3.30
CA VAL A 17 10.10 -1.65 -4.12
C VAL A 17 10.53 -1.64 -5.58
N GLU A 18 10.12 -2.63 -6.35
CA GLU A 18 10.49 -2.78 -7.77
C GLU A 18 12.01 -2.61 -8.02
N GLY A 19 12.83 -3.20 -7.15
CA GLY A 19 14.29 -3.15 -7.23
C GLY A 19 14.95 -1.89 -6.66
N ARG A 20 14.18 -0.97 -6.10
CA ARG A 20 14.68 0.18 -5.32
C ARG A 20 14.58 -0.12 -3.84
N ASP A 21 15.68 0.00 -3.14
CA ASP A 21 15.79 -0.31 -1.72
C ASP A 21 15.52 0.92 -0.86
N VAL A 22 14.66 0.75 0.13
CA VAL A 22 14.38 1.75 1.18
C VAL A 22 14.81 1.14 2.51
N GLU A 23 15.77 1.78 3.17
CA GLU A 23 16.24 1.35 4.48
C GLU A 23 15.40 1.97 5.60
N THR A 24 15.11 1.16 6.61
CA THR A 24 14.42 1.55 7.83
C THR A 24 14.94 0.71 9.00
N THR A 25 14.36 0.89 10.17
CA THR A 25 14.62 0.06 11.33
C THR A 25 13.36 -0.67 11.79
N ALA A 26 13.52 -1.79 12.46
CA ALA A 26 12.39 -2.53 13.03
C ALA A 26 11.55 -1.64 13.98
N GLY A 27 12.21 -0.74 14.72
CA GLY A 27 11.54 0.21 15.61
C GLY A 27 10.67 1.24 14.88
N GLU A 28 11.12 1.76 13.73
CA GLU A 28 10.33 2.68 12.91
C GLU A 28 9.10 2.00 12.31
N LEU A 29 9.17 0.70 12.05
CA LEU A 29 8.04 -0.12 11.64
C LEU A 29 7.13 -0.52 12.81
N GLY A 30 7.44 -0.07 14.03
CA GLY A 30 6.65 -0.38 15.22
C GLY A 30 6.80 -1.83 15.69
N TYR A 31 8.02 -2.38 15.60
CA TYR A 31 8.33 -3.73 16.10
C TYR A 31 8.01 -3.83 17.59
N HIS A 32 7.20 -4.80 17.95
CA HIS A 32 6.71 -4.96 19.32
C HIS A 32 6.46 -6.43 19.67
N TRP A 33 6.29 -6.70 20.95
CA TRP A 33 5.85 -7.98 21.46
C TRP A 33 4.34 -8.12 21.28
N ALA A 34 3.94 -8.99 20.34
CA ALA A 34 2.55 -9.09 19.89
C ALA A 34 1.63 -9.85 20.87
N ASN A 35 2.17 -10.82 21.61
CA ASN A 35 1.40 -11.65 22.55
C ASN A 35 1.75 -11.40 24.01
N GLU A 36 1.97 -10.14 24.40
CA GLU A 36 2.32 -9.75 25.78
C GLU A 36 1.31 -10.28 26.84
N GLN A 37 0.03 -10.37 26.48
CA GLN A 37 -1.05 -10.85 27.33
C GLN A 37 -0.86 -12.30 27.81
N VAL A 38 -0.12 -13.12 27.07
CA VAL A 38 0.12 -14.53 27.43
C VAL A 38 0.83 -14.65 28.77
N VAL A 39 1.65 -13.67 29.16
CA VAL A 39 2.31 -13.66 30.47
C VAL A 39 1.32 -13.39 31.60
N ASP A 40 0.40 -12.45 31.37
CA ASP A 40 -0.62 -12.11 32.37
C ASP A 40 -1.64 -13.25 32.52
N GLU A 41 -2.02 -13.90 31.43
CA GLU A 41 -2.88 -15.07 31.43
C GLU A 41 -2.23 -16.25 32.18
N ALA A 42 -0.99 -16.57 31.87
CA ALA A 42 -0.24 -17.59 32.59
C ALA A 42 -0.08 -17.25 34.07
N ALA A 43 0.26 -15.99 34.40
CA ALA A 43 0.38 -15.55 35.78
C ALA A 43 -0.94 -15.66 36.55
N ALA A 44 -2.08 -15.36 35.92
CA ALA A 44 -3.40 -15.46 36.51
C ALA A 44 -3.78 -16.91 36.82
N GLU A 45 -3.42 -17.87 35.96
CA GLU A 45 -3.66 -19.30 36.19
C GLU A 45 -2.98 -19.79 37.46
N TYR A 46 -1.74 -19.36 37.72
CA TYR A 46 -0.96 -19.78 38.89
C TYR A 46 -1.19 -18.91 40.14
N ALA A 47 -1.78 -17.73 40.01
CA ALA A 47 -2.08 -16.83 41.14
C ALA A 47 -3.40 -17.18 41.84
N GLY A 48 -4.25 -18.03 41.28
CA GLY A 48 -5.58 -18.38 41.81
C GLY A 48 -5.56 -19.39 42.92
N GLY A 49 -6.55 -19.31 43.83
CA GLY A 49 -6.82 -20.33 44.86
C GLY A 49 -6.20 -20.04 46.23
N SER A 50 -6.13 -21.07 47.10
CA SER A 50 -5.58 -20.97 48.45
C SER A 50 -4.04 -20.77 48.46
N LEU A 51 -3.51 -20.27 49.56
CA LEU A 51 -2.05 -20.09 49.74
C LEU A 51 -1.28 -21.41 49.51
N ILE A 52 -1.86 -22.55 49.92
CA ILE A 52 -1.24 -23.86 49.71
C ILE A 52 -1.18 -24.19 48.19
N ARG A 53 -2.26 -23.90 47.47
CA ARG A 53 -2.30 -24.14 46.00
C ARG A 53 -1.29 -23.24 45.29
N GLN A 54 -1.19 -21.96 45.65
CA GLN A 54 -0.21 -21.05 45.10
C GLN A 54 1.25 -21.45 45.38
N TYR A 55 1.50 -21.99 46.58
CA TYR A 55 2.82 -22.51 46.94
C TYR A 55 3.16 -23.75 46.10
N MET A 56 2.22 -24.69 45.95
CA MET A 56 2.41 -25.90 45.15
C MET A 56 2.63 -25.54 43.68
N ALA A 57 1.84 -24.62 43.12
CA ALA A 57 1.98 -24.15 41.75
C ALA A 57 3.35 -23.50 41.48
N LYS A 58 3.86 -22.72 42.43
CA LYS A 58 5.24 -22.16 42.33
C LYS A 58 6.32 -23.22 42.37
N LYS A 59 6.12 -24.27 43.17
CA LYS A 59 7.04 -25.40 43.25
C LYS A 59 7.04 -26.18 41.92
N ASP A 60 5.85 -26.47 41.41
CA ASP A 60 5.67 -27.21 40.16
C ASP A 60 6.31 -26.44 38.97
N LEU A 61 6.14 -25.12 38.91
CA LEU A 61 6.80 -24.24 37.92
C LEU A 61 8.33 -24.24 38.04
N ALA A 62 8.88 -24.38 39.25
CA ALA A 62 10.32 -24.47 39.46
C ALA A 62 10.90 -25.82 38.99
N GLU A 63 10.11 -26.90 39.09
CA GLU A 63 10.49 -28.27 38.66
C GLU A 63 10.18 -28.49 37.16
N SER A 64 9.13 -27.85 36.66
CA SER A 64 8.68 -27.97 35.27
C SER A 64 8.31 -26.59 34.72
N PRO A 65 9.28 -25.81 34.24
CA PRO A 65 9.03 -24.51 33.67
C PRO A 65 8.09 -24.59 32.47
N VAL A 66 7.22 -23.59 32.36
CA VAL A 66 6.33 -23.44 31.19
C VAL A 66 7.00 -22.47 30.20
N ASP A 67 7.27 -22.97 29.00
CA ASP A 67 7.77 -22.14 27.92
C ASP A 67 6.60 -21.43 27.24
N LEU A 68 6.62 -20.11 27.27
CA LEU A 68 5.64 -19.27 26.58
C LEU A 68 6.25 -18.81 25.25
N PRO A 69 5.54 -18.97 24.13
CA PRO A 69 6.03 -18.52 22.84
C PRO A 69 6.14 -17.00 22.82
N LEU A 70 7.26 -16.48 22.32
CA LEU A 70 7.43 -15.06 22.03
C LEU A 70 6.96 -14.81 20.61
N GLU A 71 5.85 -14.10 20.48
CA GLU A 71 5.39 -13.61 19.19
C GLU A 71 5.72 -12.13 19.05
N VAL A 72 6.28 -11.76 17.92
CA VAL A 72 6.66 -10.39 17.60
C VAL A 72 5.94 -9.96 16.33
N GLY A 73 5.78 -8.67 16.15
CA GLY A 73 5.13 -8.12 14.99
C GLY A 73 5.46 -6.66 14.77
N VAL A 74 5.02 -6.11 13.65
CA VAL A 74 5.09 -4.68 13.35
C VAL A 74 3.70 -4.05 13.43
N ALA A 75 3.65 -2.77 13.80
CA ALA A 75 2.38 -2.05 13.88
C ALA A 75 1.90 -1.66 12.47
N SER A 76 0.72 -2.10 12.07
CA SER A 76 0.13 -1.78 10.76
C SER A 76 0.08 -0.28 10.48
N SER A 77 -0.19 0.54 11.50
CA SER A 77 -0.19 2.01 11.37
C SER A 77 1.20 2.57 11.06
N SER A 78 2.26 2.01 11.65
CA SER A 78 3.65 2.45 11.40
C SER A 78 4.10 2.03 10.01
N VAL A 79 3.74 0.83 9.56
CA VAL A 79 4.00 0.36 8.19
C VAL A 79 3.27 1.24 7.17
N ALA A 80 1.98 1.52 7.39
CA ALA A 80 1.21 2.39 6.49
C ALA A 80 1.81 3.81 6.43
N GLN A 81 2.22 4.37 7.57
CA GLN A 81 2.90 5.66 7.61
C GLN A 81 4.22 5.63 6.86
N PHE A 82 5.03 4.59 7.06
CA PHE A 82 6.30 4.41 6.36
C PHE A 82 6.10 4.31 4.85
N VAL A 83 5.17 3.47 4.38
CA VAL A 83 4.83 3.33 2.97
C VAL A 83 4.37 4.66 2.38
N ASN A 84 3.47 5.38 3.06
CA ASN A 84 2.95 6.66 2.59
C ASN A 84 4.00 7.76 2.54
N THR A 85 5.04 7.71 3.38
CA THR A 85 6.06 8.77 3.43
C THR A 85 7.28 8.45 2.59
N GLN A 86 7.69 7.18 2.50
CA GLN A 86 8.93 6.78 1.86
C GLN A 86 8.73 6.11 0.50
N CYS A 87 7.56 5.53 0.26
CA CYS A 87 7.27 4.79 -0.97
C CYS A 87 6.26 5.51 -1.90
N GLN A 88 5.77 6.70 -1.51
CA GLN A 88 4.77 7.44 -2.28
C GLN A 88 5.22 7.73 -3.72
N ASP A 89 6.48 8.12 -3.90
CA ASP A 89 7.06 8.45 -5.21
C ASP A 89 7.60 7.20 -5.96
N MET A 90 7.42 6.01 -5.40
CA MET A 90 7.87 4.75 -6.01
C MET A 90 6.77 4.08 -6.83
N GLY A 91 5.54 4.54 -6.67
CA GLY A 91 4.41 4.12 -7.50
C GLY A 91 4.36 4.86 -8.85
N THR A 92 3.52 4.36 -9.74
CA THR A 92 3.16 5.04 -11.00
C THR A 92 1.66 5.30 -11.00
N ALA A 93 1.28 6.52 -11.34
CA ALA A 93 -0.14 6.83 -11.50
C ALA A 93 -0.72 6.10 -12.73
N PRO A 94 -1.96 5.64 -12.69
CA PRO A 94 -2.61 5.05 -13.84
C PRO A 94 -2.74 6.10 -14.96
N GLN A 95 -2.59 5.67 -16.20
CA GLN A 95 -2.76 6.51 -17.37
C GLN A 95 -3.96 6.03 -18.17
N ASN A 96 -4.91 6.92 -18.36
CA ASN A 96 -6.11 6.63 -19.15
C ASN A 96 -5.75 6.39 -20.61
N ALA A 97 -6.48 5.48 -21.26
CA ALA A 97 -6.47 5.37 -22.69
C ALA A 97 -6.97 6.67 -23.33
N SER A 98 -6.51 6.96 -24.52
CA SER A 98 -7.00 8.10 -25.29
C SER A 98 -7.24 7.69 -26.75
N ILE A 99 -8.18 8.39 -27.39
CA ILE A 99 -8.52 8.15 -28.77
C ILE A 99 -8.31 9.45 -29.58
N ALA A 100 -7.64 9.33 -30.70
CA ALA A 100 -7.47 10.41 -31.65
C ALA A 100 -7.93 9.98 -33.03
N ARG A 101 -8.28 10.94 -33.90
CA ARG A 101 -8.59 10.67 -35.30
C ARG A 101 -7.46 11.17 -36.19
N GLU A 102 -6.76 10.25 -36.81
CA GLU A 102 -5.66 10.53 -37.71
C GLU A 102 -5.95 9.95 -39.11
N ASN A 103 -5.80 10.78 -40.14
CA ASN A 103 -6.01 10.37 -41.52
C ASN A 103 -7.37 9.67 -41.80
N GLY A 104 -8.39 10.00 -41.01
CA GLY A 104 -9.72 9.44 -41.10
C GLY A 104 -9.97 8.14 -40.31
N ALA A 105 -8.95 7.56 -39.71
CA ALA A 105 -9.02 6.40 -38.81
C ALA A 105 -8.90 6.81 -37.34
N PHE A 106 -9.49 6.02 -36.47
CA PHE A 106 -9.26 6.16 -35.03
C PHE A 106 -7.96 5.50 -34.61
N VAL A 107 -7.15 6.19 -33.86
CA VAL A 107 -5.92 5.71 -33.24
C VAL A 107 -6.11 5.76 -31.74
N ILE A 108 -6.02 4.60 -31.09
CA ILE A 108 -6.12 4.47 -29.64
C ILE A 108 -4.72 4.41 -29.07
N THR A 109 -4.45 5.27 -28.08
CA THR A 109 -3.28 5.14 -27.19
C THR A 109 -3.71 4.27 -26.03
N GLU A 110 -2.96 3.21 -25.76
CA GLU A 110 -3.27 2.23 -24.73
C GLU A 110 -3.22 2.83 -23.32
N SER A 111 -4.10 2.35 -22.45
CA SER A 111 -4.06 2.66 -21.04
C SER A 111 -2.89 1.94 -20.35
N ILE A 112 -2.37 2.55 -19.29
CA ILE A 112 -1.32 1.95 -18.46
C ILE A 112 -1.85 1.86 -17.04
N PRO A 113 -1.92 0.67 -16.43
CA PRO A 113 -2.31 0.53 -15.05
C PRO A 113 -1.32 1.23 -14.12
N GLY A 114 -1.84 1.84 -13.07
CA GLY A 114 -1.04 2.41 -11.99
C GLY A 114 -0.50 1.31 -11.08
N LYS A 115 0.56 1.62 -10.35
CA LYS A 115 1.17 0.73 -9.36
C LYS A 115 1.41 1.48 -8.07
N THR A 116 0.96 0.91 -6.96
CA THR A 116 1.18 1.44 -5.62
C THR A 116 1.62 0.33 -4.69
N VAL A 117 2.32 0.69 -3.60
CA VAL A 117 2.67 -0.29 -2.57
C VAL A 117 1.43 -0.59 -1.73
N ASP A 118 1.07 -1.86 -1.64
CA ASP A 118 0.06 -2.34 -0.71
C ASP A 118 0.67 -2.41 0.70
N ALA A 119 0.28 -1.46 1.56
CA ALA A 119 0.81 -1.35 2.91
C ALA A 119 0.37 -2.51 3.82
N GLU A 120 -0.83 -3.06 3.62
CA GLU A 120 -1.35 -4.17 4.42
C GLU A 120 -0.63 -5.47 4.07
N ALA A 121 -0.60 -5.84 2.81
CA ALA A 121 0.10 -7.04 2.35
C ALA A 121 1.63 -6.96 2.58
N THR A 122 2.22 -5.77 2.44
CA THR A 122 3.64 -5.53 2.79
C THR A 122 3.87 -5.69 4.29
N GLY A 123 2.93 -5.23 5.13
CA GLY A 123 2.97 -5.43 6.58
C GLY A 123 2.92 -6.90 6.97
N GLU A 124 2.11 -7.70 6.32
CA GLU A 124 2.07 -9.16 6.54
C GLU A 124 3.39 -9.83 6.14
N ALA A 125 3.98 -9.45 5.00
CA ALA A 125 5.28 -9.96 4.57
C ALA A 125 6.40 -9.58 5.56
N LEU A 126 6.38 -8.35 6.09
CA LEU A 126 7.29 -7.89 7.14
C LEU A 126 7.12 -8.69 8.43
N ASN A 127 5.87 -8.92 8.87
CA ASN A 127 5.58 -9.75 10.05
C ASN A 127 6.13 -11.17 9.90
N GLN A 128 5.95 -11.79 8.74
CA GLN A 128 6.46 -13.13 8.46
C GLN A 128 7.99 -13.17 8.48
N ALA A 129 8.65 -12.19 7.86
CA ALA A 129 10.09 -12.10 7.83
C ALA A 129 10.69 -11.87 9.23
N LEU A 130 10.11 -10.97 10.01
CA LEU A 130 10.58 -10.61 11.35
C LEU A 130 10.29 -11.72 12.39
N ALA A 131 9.26 -12.53 12.18
CA ALA A 131 8.98 -13.69 13.03
C ALA A 131 10.05 -14.79 12.91
N GLN A 132 10.81 -14.82 11.83
CA GLN A 132 11.92 -15.78 11.64
C GLN A 132 13.20 -15.40 12.41
N GLY A 133 13.26 -14.18 12.94
CA GLY A 133 14.38 -13.65 13.72
C GLY A 133 15.04 -12.44 13.09
N LEU A 134 15.76 -11.67 13.89
CA LEU A 134 16.50 -10.46 13.52
C LEU A 134 18.02 -10.65 13.58
N ASP A 135 18.49 -11.89 13.44
CA ASP A 135 19.92 -12.19 13.56
C ASP A 135 20.74 -11.63 12.37
N GLU A 136 20.09 -11.38 11.24
CA GLU A 136 20.67 -10.78 10.04
C GLU A 136 19.80 -9.58 9.56
N ALA A 137 20.36 -8.79 8.64
CA ALA A 137 19.61 -7.69 8.01
C ALA A 137 18.40 -8.27 7.24
N VAL A 138 17.20 -7.91 7.66
CA VAL A 138 15.97 -8.38 7.05
C VAL A 138 15.71 -7.60 5.75
N ARG A 139 15.57 -8.32 4.65
CA ARG A 139 15.15 -7.76 3.36
C ARG A 139 13.79 -8.32 2.98
N VAL A 140 12.85 -7.44 2.71
CA VAL A 140 11.48 -7.80 2.30
C VAL A 140 11.16 -7.10 0.99
N GLU A 141 10.52 -7.80 0.08
CA GLU A 141 9.98 -7.21 -1.14
C GLU A 141 8.58 -6.66 -0.87
N ALA A 142 8.36 -5.39 -1.24
CA ALA A 142 7.06 -4.76 -1.07
C ALA A 142 6.04 -5.40 -2.02
N VAL A 143 4.83 -5.59 -1.53
CA VAL A 143 3.73 -6.06 -2.36
C VAL A 143 3.18 -4.88 -3.14
N ILE A 144 3.07 -5.04 -4.46
CA ILE A 144 2.56 -4.02 -5.37
C ILE A 144 1.10 -4.33 -5.71
N MET A 145 0.26 -3.32 -5.56
CA MET A 145 -1.12 -3.33 -6.00
C MET A 145 -1.24 -2.53 -7.30
N GLU A 146 -1.90 -3.12 -8.31
CA GLU A 146 -2.23 -2.43 -9.55
C GLU A 146 -3.57 -1.69 -9.40
N THR A 147 -3.62 -0.48 -9.94
CA THR A 147 -4.82 0.35 -10.00
C THR A 147 -5.21 0.55 -11.46
N GLU A 148 -6.40 0.13 -11.81
CA GLU A 148 -6.89 0.31 -13.17
C GLU A 148 -7.13 1.80 -13.48
N PRO A 149 -6.85 2.26 -14.71
CA PRO A 149 -7.21 3.59 -15.16
C PRO A 149 -8.73 3.75 -15.26
N GLU A 150 -9.21 4.98 -15.14
CA GLU A 150 -10.64 5.29 -15.28
C GLU A 150 -11.18 5.02 -16.70
N ILE A 151 -10.32 5.13 -17.71
CA ILE A 151 -10.64 4.85 -19.10
C ILE A 151 -9.65 3.82 -19.60
N THR A 152 -10.14 2.64 -19.88
CA THR A 152 -9.33 1.52 -20.37
C THR A 152 -9.23 1.50 -21.90
N THR A 153 -8.27 0.80 -22.43
CA THR A 153 -8.17 0.54 -23.87
C THR A 153 -9.41 -0.17 -24.41
N GLU A 154 -10.00 -1.06 -23.60
CA GLU A 154 -11.19 -1.82 -23.98
C GLU A 154 -12.43 -0.92 -24.10
N ASP A 155 -12.58 0.07 -23.25
CA ASP A 155 -13.66 1.06 -23.31
C ASP A 155 -13.65 1.80 -24.66
N LEU A 156 -12.45 2.19 -25.11
CA LEU A 156 -12.28 2.93 -26.36
C LEU A 156 -12.35 2.03 -27.62
N ALA A 157 -12.02 0.76 -27.48
CA ALA A 157 -12.08 -0.19 -28.60
C ALA A 157 -13.50 -0.34 -29.18
N SER A 158 -14.53 -0.02 -28.40
CA SER A 158 -15.92 -0.02 -28.83
C SER A 158 -16.29 1.16 -29.76
N ILE A 159 -15.46 2.20 -29.82
CA ILE A 159 -15.70 3.41 -30.60
C ILE A 159 -15.22 3.16 -32.05
N GLN A 160 -16.17 2.93 -32.96
CA GLN A 160 -15.87 2.59 -34.34
C GLN A 160 -16.29 3.66 -35.34
N ASP A 161 -17.27 4.51 -34.99
CA ASP A 161 -17.89 5.47 -35.88
C ASP A 161 -17.99 6.88 -35.33
N VAL A 162 -18.00 7.86 -36.24
CA VAL A 162 -18.30 9.26 -35.95
C VAL A 162 -19.80 9.48 -35.97
N LEU A 163 -20.42 9.64 -34.83
CA LEU A 163 -21.87 9.85 -34.69
C LEU A 163 -22.35 11.22 -35.19
N GLY A 164 -21.48 12.23 -35.15
CA GLY A 164 -21.83 13.54 -35.65
C GLY A 164 -20.64 14.48 -35.75
N THR A 165 -20.76 15.52 -36.54
CA THR A 165 -19.76 16.56 -36.69
C THR A 165 -20.45 17.93 -36.62
N ALA A 166 -19.92 18.83 -35.79
CA ALA A 166 -20.39 20.19 -35.71
C ALA A 166 -19.21 21.15 -35.89
N THR A 167 -19.42 22.21 -36.65
CA THR A 167 -18.41 23.23 -36.91
C THR A 167 -18.95 24.62 -36.57
N THR A 168 -18.21 25.37 -35.79
CA THR A 168 -18.51 26.78 -35.51
C THR A 168 -17.37 27.65 -36.02
N SER A 169 -17.74 28.77 -36.65
CA SER A 169 -16.79 29.79 -37.06
C SER A 169 -16.85 30.97 -36.12
N PHE A 170 -15.71 31.51 -35.74
CA PHE A 170 -15.63 32.72 -34.92
C PHE A 170 -14.64 33.72 -35.54
N SER A 171 -14.93 35.03 -35.33
CA SER A 171 -14.02 36.08 -35.77
C SER A 171 -12.88 36.20 -34.72
N SER A 172 -11.67 36.24 -35.21
CA SER A 172 -10.43 36.44 -34.40
C SER A 172 -10.19 37.92 -34.03
N SER A 173 -11.12 38.81 -34.28
CA SER A 173 -10.96 40.27 -34.12
C SER A 173 -10.86 40.75 -32.65
N GLY A 174 -10.98 39.86 -31.65
CA GLY A 174 -10.78 40.21 -30.23
C GLY A 174 -9.61 39.46 -29.62
N ALA A 175 -8.64 40.15 -29.02
CA ALA A 175 -7.44 39.58 -28.46
C ALA A 175 -7.69 38.48 -27.40
N ALA A 176 -8.84 38.51 -26.73
CA ALA A 176 -9.23 37.52 -25.70
C ALA A 176 -10.05 36.34 -26.26
N ARG A 177 -10.60 36.45 -27.46
CA ARG A 177 -11.54 35.44 -27.98
C ARG A 177 -10.87 34.16 -28.44
N SER A 178 -9.77 34.28 -29.17
CA SER A 178 -9.00 33.12 -29.63
C SER A 178 -8.45 32.28 -28.49
N PRO A 179 -7.84 32.86 -27.44
CA PRO A 179 -7.42 32.08 -26.27
C PRO A 179 -8.57 31.35 -25.56
N ASN A 180 -9.73 32.04 -25.39
CA ASN A 180 -10.87 31.45 -24.73
C ASN A 180 -11.47 30.27 -25.50
N VAL A 181 -11.53 30.38 -26.84
CA VAL A 181 -11.99 29.26 -27.70
C VAL A 181 -10.98 28.12 -27.67
N SER A 182 -9.68 28.42 -27.67
CA SER A 182 -8.63 27.40 -27.55
C SER A 182 -8.72 26.66 -26.22
N VAL A 183 -8.94 27.37 -25.12
CA VAL A 183 -9.14 26.76 -23.78
C VAL A 183 -10.39 25.89 -23.76
N ALA A 184 -11.52 26.39 -24.28
CA ALA A 184 -12.75 25.60 -24.34
C ALA A 184 -12.60 24.33 -25.17
N ALA A 185 -11.93 24.44 -26.34
CA ALA A 185 -11.65 23.31 -27.19
C ALA A 185 -10.73 22.28 -26.53
N SER A 186 -9.66 22.73 -25.86
CA SER A 186 -8.74 21.83 -25.18
C SER A 186 -9.40 21.13 -23.96
N THR A 187 -10.32 21.82 -23.28
CA THR A 187 -11.05 21.25 -22.13
C THR A 187 -12.06 20.19 -22.57
N SER A 188 -12.65 20.33 -23.77
CA SER A 188 -13.64 19.39 -24.31
C SER A 188 -13.01 18.25 -25.11
N ASN A 189 -11.81 18.46 -25.65
CA ASN A 189 -11.15 17.46 -26.47
C ASN A 189 -10.64 16.28 -25.63
N GLY A 190 -10.92 15.07 -26.12
CA GLY A 190 -10.51 13.83 -25.46
C GLY A 190 -11.36 13.42 -24.25
N ARG A 191 -12.47 14.10 -23.97
CA ARG A 191 -13.43 13.65 -22.96
C ARG A 191 -14.20 12.44 -23.47
N VAL A 192 -14.20 11.38 -22.67
CA VAL A 192 -14.99 10.17 -22.89
C VAL A 192 -16.17 10.21 -21.92
N LEU A 193 -17.37 10.01 -22.43
CA LEU A 193 -18.58 9.81 -21.63
C LEU A 193 -18.92 8.34 -21.65
N MET A 194 -19.03 7.73 -20.50
CA MET A 194 -19.44 6.34 -20.39
C MET A 194 -20.96 6.22 -20.52
N PRO A 195 -21.51 5.08 -20.93
CA PRO A 195 -22.95 4.89 -21.03
C PRO A 195 -23.66 5.18 -19.73
N GLY A 196 -24.56 6.19 -19.75
CA GLY A 196 -25.31 6.63 -18.57
C GLY A 196 -24.76 7.89 -17.88
N GLU A 197 -23.63 8.43 -18.28
CA GLU A 197 -23.12 9.73 -17.84
C GLU A 197 -23.75 10.87 -18.63
N VAL A 198 -24.01 12.01 -17.94
CA VAL A 198 -24.63 13.20 -18.51
C VAL A 198 -23.73 14.41 -18.35
#